data_8d642327610a5dc4d6c57f1b6f16ec5b
#
_entry.id   8d642327610a5dc4d6c57f1b6f16ec5b
#
_cell.length_a   1.000
_cell.length_b   1.000
_cell.length_c   1.000
_cell.angle_alpha   90.00
_cell.angle_beta   90.00
_cell.angle_gamma   90.00
#
_symmetry.space_group_name_H-M   'P 1'
#
loop_
_entity.id
_entity.type
_entity.pdbx_description
1 polymer ?
#
loop_
_entity_poly.entity_id
_entity_poly.type
_entity_poly.pdbx_seq_one_letter_code
_entity_poly.pdbx_strand_id
1 'polypeptide(L)'
;MMWSEKHRPKTVQEMIGNEDARLAALKWLGGWVSGSKPLLLIGPPGSGKTTLVHAIARQFDYHLVEMNASDTRNRDSLQAMLTPALQNTANLFGQKIMLFLDEVDGISGREDSGGLDTLVDLMKEPTVPVIMAANAKSTKIKDLAKACKAVEFSPVPPRLLMLFLDHVLQSEGVKLGPGD
;
A
#
# COMPACT_ATOMS: atom_id res chain seq x y z
N MET A 1 -1.82 -5.21 23.43
CA MET A 1 -1.66 -5.12 21.96
C MET A 1 -3.01 -5.45 21.34
N MET A 2 -3.51 -4.64 20.39
CA MET A 2 -4.80 -4.93 19.73
C MET A 2 -4.67 -6.16 18.84
N TRP A 3 -5.74 -6.96 18.71
CA TRP A 3 -5.74 -8.16 17.85
C TRP A 3 -5.45 -7.85 16.39
N SER A 4 -5.92 -6.71 15.89
CA SER A 4 -5.62 -6.25 14.54
C SER A 4 -4.12 -6.09 14.25
N GLU A 5 -3.31 -5.75 15.27
CA GLU A 5 -1.87 -5.65 15.15
C GLU A 5 -1.17 -7.00 15.42
N LYS A 6 -1.66 -7.74 16.43
CA LYS A 6 -1.09 -9.03 16.81
C LYS A 6 -1.20 -10.07 15.68
N HIS A 7 -2.37 -10.10 14.99
CA HIS A 7 -2.70 -11.05 13.93
C HIS A 7 -2.55 -10.46 12.52
N ARG A 8 -1.91 -9.29 12.39
CA ARG A 8 -1.59 -8.74 11.07
C ARG A 8 -0.64 -9.70 10.35
N PRO A 9 -0.94 -10.13 9.11
CA PRO A 9 -0.05 -10.98 8.31
C PRO A 9 1.36 -10.42 8.25
N LYS A 10 2.34 -11.29 8.50
CA LYS A 10 3.77 -10.93 8.49
C LYS A 10 4.42 -11.21 7.14
N THR A 11 3.83 -12.11 6.37
CA THR A 11 4.26 -12.48 5.03
C THR A 11 3.08 -12.39 4.07
N VAL A 12 3.38 -12.30 2.77
CA VAL A 12 2.34 -12.24 1.74
C VAL A 12 1.53 -13.53 1.68
N GLN A 13 2.12 -14.67 2.06
CA GLN A 13 1.46 -15.98 2.07
C GLN A 13 0.39 -16.08 3.18
N GLU A 14 0.59 -15.42 4.31
CA GLU A 14 -0.39 -15.40 5.42
C GLU A 14 -1.65 -14.58 5.11
N MET A 15 -1.61 -13.77 4.06
CA MET A 15 -2.75 -12.94 3.68
C MET A 15 -3.86 -13.79 3.04
N ILE A 16 -5.11 -13.37 3.26
CA ILE A 16 -6.29 -13.98 2.65
C ILE A 16 -6.83 -13.11 1.50
N GLY A 17 -7.37 -13.75 0.48
CA GLY A 17 -7.95 -13.09 -0.69
C GLY A 17 -6.93 -12.37 -1.58
N ASN A 18 -7.41 -11.83 -2.69
CA ASN A 18 -6.65 -11.03 -3.65
C ASN A 18 -5.33 -11.68 -4.11
N GLU A 19 -5.32 -13.00 -4.35
CA GLU A 19 -4.10 -13.74 -4.67
C GLU A 19 -3.41 -13.21 -5.93
N ASP A 20 -4.14 -12.97 -7.01
CA ASP A 20 -3.58 -12.43 -8.26
C ASP A 20 -2.94 -11.04 -8.03
N ALA A 21 -3.58 -10.19 -7.23
CA ALA A 21 -3.06 -8.88 -6.89
C ALA A 21 -1.76 -8.98 -6.07
N ARG A 22 -1.70 -9.90 -5.10
CA ARG A 22 -0.50 -10.17 -4.30
C ARG A 22 0.65 -10.68 -5.17
N LEU A 23 0.38 -11.64 -6.07
CA LEU A 23 1.36 -12.16 -7.01
C LEU A 23 1.85 -11.09 -7.99
N ALA A 24 0.96 -10.23 -8.49
CA ALA A 24 1.32 -9.11 -9.36
C ALA A 24 2.25 -8.10 -8.65
N ALA A 25 2.01 -7.83 -7.37
CA ALA A 25 2.87 -6.95 -6.58
C ALA A 25 4.26 -7.58 -6.32
N LEU A 26 4.31 -8.88 -5.99
CA LEU A 26 5.58 -9.60 -5.83
C LEU A 26 6.39 -9.65 -7.13
N LYS A 27 5.72 -9.91 -8.25
CA LYS A 27 6.35 -9.89 -9.57
C LYS A 27 6.89 -8.50 -9.93
N TRP A 28 6.14 -7.44 -9.61
CA TRP A 28 6.60 -6.07 -9.80
C TRP A 28 7.87 -5.80 -8.98
N LEU A 29 7.88 -6.15 -7.69
CA LEU A 29 9.04 -5.92 -6.84
C LEU A 29 10.26 -6.74 -7.29
N GLY A 30 10.05 -8.00 -7.69
CA GLY A 30 11.15 -8.87 -8.18
C GLY A 30 11.80 -8.38 -9.46
N GLY A 31 11.08 -7.62 -10.28
CA GLY A 31 11.61 -6.98 -11.50
C GLY A 31 11.95 -5.50 -11.34
N TRP A 32 11.83 -4.95 -10.13
CA TRP A 32 12.04 -3.53 -9.92
C TRP A 32 13.51 -3.11 -10.03
N VAL A 33 13.75 -2.04 -10.78
CA VAL A 33 15.04 -1.32 -10.89
C VAL A 33 14.78 0.18 -10.74
N SER A 34 15.80 0.97 -10.42
CA SER A 34 15.69 2.43 -10.38
C SER A 34 15.08 2.97 -11.68
N GLY A 35 14.10 3.85 -11.56
CA GLY A 35 13.31 4.36 -12.69
C GLY A 35 12.13 3.49 -13.11
N SER A 36 11.92 2.32 -12.48
CA SER A 36 10.70 1.52 -12.72
C SER A 36 9.44 2.26 -12.30
N LYS A 37 8.36 2.06 -13.07
CA LYS A 37 7.05 2.64 -12.71
C LYS A 37 6.63 2.22 -11.30
N PRO A 38 6.07 3.16 -10.50
CA PRO A 38 5.47 2.84 -9.22
C PRO A 38 4.34 1.81 -9.32
N LEU A 39 4.09 1.10 -8.23
CA LEU A 39 2.92 0.22 -8.09
C LEU A 39 1.74 1.01 -7.52
N LEU A 40 0.57 0.94 -8.15
CA LEU A 40 -0.66 1.55 -7.65
C LEU A 40 -1.68 0.47 -7.31
N LEU A 41 -2.02 0.34 -6.04
CA LEU A 41 -3.03 -0.58 -5.51
C LEU A 41 -4.38 0.15 -5.46
N ILE A 42 -5.38 -0.36 -6.17
CA ILE A 42 -6.72 0.26 -6.24
C ILE A 42 -7.75 -0.73 -5.72
N GLY A 43 -8.59 -0.32 -4.78
CA GLY A 43 -9.68 -1.17 -4.30
C GLY A 43 -10.35 -0.60 -3.06
N PRO A 44 -11.46 -1.21 -2.60
CA PRO A 44 -12.22 -0.71 -1.46
C PRO A 44 -11.41 -0.74 -0.16
N PRO A 45 -11.80 0.06 0.85
CA PRO A 45 -11.25 -0.04 2.19
C PRO A 45 -11.37 -1.48 2.73
N GLY A 46 -10.42 -1.92 3.55
CA GLY A 46 -10.42 -3.27 4.13
C GLY A 46 -10.08 -4.41 3.17
N SER A 47 -9.72 -4.13 1.91
CA SER A 47 -9.34 -5.18 0.93
C SER A 47 -7.92 -5.72 1.10
N GLY A 48 -7.12 -5.17 2.03
CA GLY A 48 -5.78 -5.65 2.35
C GLY A 48 -4.62 -4.92 1.68
N LYS A 49 -4.85 -3.77 1.02
CA LYS A 49 -3.79 -2.99 0.34
C LYS A 49 -2.63 -2.63 1.27
N THR A 50 -2.91 -1.93 2.36
CA THR A 50 -1.92 -1.52 3.38
C THR A 50 -1.25 -2.73 4.02
N THR A 51 -2.01 -3.79 4.32
CA THR A 51 -1.48 -5.05 4.86
C THR A 51 -0.46 -5.69 3.91
N LEU A 52 -0.75 -5.69 2.59
CA LEU A 52 0.18 -6.22 1.59
C LEU A 52 1.51 -5.48 1.60
N VAL A 53 1.48 -4.13 1.66
CA VAL A 53 2.70 -3.32 1.67
C VAL A 53 3.58 -3.63 2.88
N HIS A 54 2.97 -3.71 4.08
CA HIS A 54 3.68 -4.08 5.30
C HIS A 54 4.25 -5.51 5.24
N ALA A 55 3.48 -6.46 4.70
CA ALA A 55 3.94 -7.84 4.54
C ALA A 55 5.13 -7.93 3.56
N ILE A 56 5.07 -7.23 2.43
CA ILE A 56 6.17 -7.14 1.45
C ILE A 56 7.41 -6.51 2.09
N ALA A 57 7.27 -5.34 2.72
CA ALA A 57 8.39 -4.64 3.33
C ALA A 57 9.11 -5.51 4.36
N ARG A 58 8.35 -6.19 5.22
CA ARG A 58 8.89 -7.11 6.23
C ARG A 58 9.55 -8.34 5.60
N GLN A 59 8.90 -8.97 4.63
CA GLN A 59 9.37 -10.20 3.99
C GLN A 59 10.68 -10.00 3.22
N PHE A 60 10.89 -8.82 2.64
CA PHE A 60 12.06 -8.49 1.83
C PHE A 60 13.03 -7.52 2.51
N ASP A 61 12.89 -7.32 3.83
CA ASP A 61 13.75 -6.47 4.66
C ASP A 61 13.92 -5.04 4.16
N TYR A 62 12.80 -4.43 3.74
CA TYR A 62 12.76 -3.00 3.42
C TYR A 62 12.42 -2.17 4.65
N HIS A 63 13.10 -1.03 4.79
CA HIS A 63 12.64 0.04 5.68
C HIS A 63 11.47 0.77 5.02
N LEU A 64 10.25 0.56 5.54
CA LEU A 64 9.04 1.17 5.00
C LEU A 64 8.91 2.61 5.50
N VAL A 65 8.93 3.56 4.57
CA VAL A 65 8.57 4.96 4.82
C VAL A 65 7.12 5.13 4.38
N GLU A 66 6.22 5.17 5.37
CA GLU A 66 4.78 5.28 5.14
C GLU A 66 4.32 6.73 5.33
N MET A 67 3.55 7.23 4.39
CA MET A 67 3.00 8.57 4.38
C MET A 67 1.54 8.52 3.95
N ASN A 68 0.68 9.26 4.65
CA ASN A 68 -0.70 9.46 4.21
C ASN A 68 -0.75 10.66 3.27
N ALA A 69 -1.05 10.40 2.01
CA ALA A 69 -1.09 11.44 0.99
C ALA A 69 -2.27 12.43 1.18
N SER A 70 -3.32 12.04 1.90
CA SER A 70 -4.44 12.92 2.22
C SER A 70 -4.09 14.04 3.21
N ASP A 71 -2.98 13.89 3.97
CA ASP A 71 -2.48 14.92 4.88
C ASP A 71 -1.82 16.10 4.14
N THR A 72 -1.47 15.91 2.87
CA THR A 72 -0.84 16.93 2.01
C THR A 72 -1.85 17.48 1.02
N ARG A 73 -2.23 18.75 1.20
CA ARG A 73 -3.26 19.39 0.37
C ARG A 73 -2.72 20.23 -0.77
N ASN A 74 -1.43 20.55 -0.78
CA ASN A 74 -0.83 21.39 -1.79
C ASN A 74 0.48 20.80 -2.35
N ARG A 75 0.87 21.31 -3.53
CA ARG A 75 2.05 20.89 -4.28
C ARG A 75 3.33 20.97 -3.47
N ASP A 76 3.54 22.09 -2.78
CA ASP A 76 4.80 22.36 -2.07
C ASP A 76 4.97 21.42 -0.87
N SER A 77 3.89 21.18 -0.13
CA SER A 77 3.89 20.22 0.99
C SER A 77 4.16 18.79 0.51
N LEU A 78 3.56 18.39 -0.61
CA LEU A 78 3.78 17.07 -1.20
C LEU A 78 5.25 16.91 -1.65
N GLN A 79 5.79 17.91 -2.32
CA GLN A 79 7.18 17.91 -2.78
C GLN A 79 8.15 17.89 -1.60
N ALA A 80 7.95 18.73 -0.58
CA ALA A 80 8.77 18.77 0.61
C ALA A 80 8.78 17.44 1.37
N MET A 81 7.65 16.76 1.40
CA MET A 81 7.48 15.45 2.05
C MET A 81 8.18 14.32 1.26
N LEU A 82 8.03 14.30 -0.05
CA LEU A 82 8.49 13.16 -0.89
C LEU A 82 9.96 13.28 -1.28
N THR A 83 10.48 14.49 -1.50
CA THR A 83 11.86 14.67 -1.99
C THR A 83 12.91 14.00 -1.10
N PRO A 84 12.90 14.14 0.24
CA PRO A 84 13.87 13.46 1.09
C PRO A 84 13.77 11.93 1.02
N ALA A 85 12.55 11.39 0.93
CA ALA A 85 12.33 9.95 0.85
C ALA A 85 12.82 9.35 -0.49
N LEU A 86 12.69 10.11 -1.58
CA LEU A 86 13.16 9.70 -2.91
C LEU A 86 14.68 9.87 -3.10
N GLN A 87 15.34 10.74 -2.33
CA GLN A 87 16.78 10.95 -2.41
C GLN A 87 17.60 9.93 -1.63
N ASN A 88 17.00 9.24 -0.66
CA ASN A 88 17.68 8.28 0.20
C ASN A 88 17.31 6.85 -0.20
N THR A 89 18.26 6.06 -0.67
CA THR A 89 18.03 4.67 -1.09
C THR A 89 18.13 3.66 0.06
N ALA A 90 18.74 4.06 1.18
CA ALA A 90 18.87 3.24 2.38
C ALA A 90 18.80 4.10 3.64
N ASN A 91 18.38 3.47 4.75
CA ASN A 91 18.40 4.09 6.06
C ASN A 91 19.82 4.05 6.69
N LEU A 92 19.98 4.63 7.89
CA LEU A 92 21.26 4.67 8.63
C LEU A 92 21.83 3.27 8.97
N PHE A 93 20.99 2.22 8.92
CA PHE A 93 21.39 0.84 9.19
C PHE A 93 21.66 0.03 7.92
N GLY A 94 21.63 0.68 6.74
CA GLY A 94 21.87 0.04 5.44
C GLY A 94 20.68 -0.73 4.86
N GLN A 95 19.49 -0.71 5.51
CA GLN A 95 18.29 -1.28 4.93
C GLN A 95 17.81 -0.44 3.75
N LYS A 96 17.43 -1.10 2.66
CA LYS A 96 16.83 -0.45 1.49
C LYS A 96 15.50 0.20 1.87
N ILE A 97 15.25 1.39 1.37
CA ILE A 97 13.99 2.11 1.59
C ILE A 97 12.95 1.67 0.56
N MET A 98 11.71 1.53 1.03
CA MET A 98 10.50 1.43 0.22
C MET A 98 9.54 2.55 0.65
N LEU A 99 9.04 3.32 -0.30
CA LEU A 99 8.08 4.39 -0.04
C LEU A 99 6.65 3.88 -0.22
N PHE A 100 5.79 4.16 0.75
CA PHE A 100 4.37 3.87 0.68
C PHE A 100 3.54 5.15 0.85
N LEU A 101 2.71 5.45 -0.13
CA LEU A 101 1.76 6.56 -0.12
C LEU A 101 0.34 6.01 -0.01
N ASP A 102 -0.26 6.09 1.16
CA ASP A 102 -1.65 5.67 1.34
C ASP A 102 -2.62 6.81 1.02
N GLU A 103 -3.84 6.45 0.63
CA GLU A 103 -4.95 7.36 0.35
C GLU A 103 -4.63 8.45 -0.69
N VAL A 104 -3.94 8.11 -1.79
CA VAL A 104 -3.57 9.09 -2.84
C VAL A 104 -4.80 9.71 -3.53
N ASP A 105 -5.98 9.09 -3.42
CA ASP A 105 -7.26 9.66 -3.86
C ASP A 105 -7.69 10.88 -3.02
N GLY A 106 -7.16 11.03 -1.80
CA GLY A 106 -7.38 12.19 -0.93
C GLY A 106 -6.64 13.46 -1.37
N ILE A 107 -5.59 13.38 -2.19
CA ILE A 107 -4.83 14.54 -2.71
C ILE A 107 -5.72 15.48 -3.54
N SER A 108 -6.82 14.98 -4.09
CA SER A 108 -7.68 15.73 -5.01
C SER A 108 -8.74 16.58 -4.31
N GLY A 109 -8.35 17.42 -3.33
CA GLY A 109 -9.22 18.47 -2.77
C GLY A 109 -9.74 19.44 -3.85
N ARG A 110 -10.90 20.04 -3.62
CA ARG A 110 -11.68 20.82 -4.62
C ARG A 110 -10.98 22.04 -5.20
N GLU A 111 -9.82 22.45 -4.70
CA GLU A 111 -9.14 23.71 -5.07
C GLU A 111 -7.73 23.56 -5.65
N ASP A 112 -7.10 22.36 -5.63
CA ASP A 112 -5.74 22.18 -6.13
C ASP A 112 -5.65 21.07 -7.17
N SER A 113 -5.75 21.46 -8.44
CA SER A 113 -5.53 20.59 -9.60
C SER A 113 -4.07 20.13 -9.78
N GLY A 114 -3.12 20.68 -9.01
CA GLY A 114 -1.68 20.47 -9.18
C GLY A 114 -1.06 19.30 -8.38
N GLY A 115 -1.73 18.81 -7.33
CA GLY A 115 -1.13 17.81 -6.44
C GLY A 115 -0.87 16.46 -7.10
N LEU A 116 -1.85 15.94 -7.85
CA LEU A 116 -1.66 14.66 -8.58
C LEU A 116 -0.69 14.80 -9.76
N ASP A 117 -0.69 15.92 -10.47
CA ASP A 117 0.28 16.17 -11.55
C ASP A 117 1.70 16.22 -10.98
N THR A 118 1.88 16.88 -9.84
CA THR A 118 3.16 16.89 -9.11
C THR A 118 3.57 15.50 -8.67
N LEU A 119 2.63 14.70 -8.15
CA LEU A 119 2.91 13.31 -7.79
C LEU A 119 3.35 12.50 -9.01
N VAL A 120 2.66 12.63 -10.14
CA VAL A 120 3.05 11.97 -11.40
C VAL A 120 4.45 12.40 -11.84
N ASP A 121 4.77 13.68 -11.74
CA ASP A 121 6.10 14.20 -12.12
C ASP A 121 7.20 13.65 -11.21
N LEU A 122 7.00 13.64 -9.90
CA LEU A 122 7.95 13.09 -8.93
C LEU A 122 8.15 11.58 -9.08
N MET A 123 7.15 10.88 -9.62
CA MET A 123 7.14 9.42 -9.77
C MET A 123 7.64 8.94 -11.14
N LYS A 124 8.12 9.83 -12.03
CA LYS A 124 8.61 9.45 -13.36
C LYS A 124 9.85 8.56 -13.31
N GLU A 125 10.77 8.86 -12.39
CA GLU A 125 12.04 8.12 -12.24
C GLU A 125 12.37 7.91 -10.75
N PRO A 126 11.59 7.10 -10.02
CA PRO A 126 11.84 6.88 -8.61
C PRO A 126 13.13 6.09 -8.38
N THR A 127 13.92 6.52 -7.41
CA THR A 127 15.18 5.84 -7.03
C THR A 127 14.98 4.71 -6.02
N VAL A 128 13.78 4.64 -5.43
CA VAL A 128 13.35 3.59 -4.49
C VAL A 128 12.04 2.97 -4.97
N PRO A 129 11.72 1.73 -4.58
CA PRO A 129 10.41 1.16 -4.83
C PRO A 129 9.32 2.02 -4.21
N VAL A 130 8.35 2.45 -5.02
CA VAL A 130 7.21 3.24 -4.57
C VAL A 130 5.94 2.47 -4.76
N ILE A 131 5.16 2.31 -3.70
CA ILE A 131 3.81 1.74 -3.71
C ILE A 131 2.83 2.82 -3.29
N MET A 132 1.73 2.92 -4.03
CA MET A 132 0.65 3.85 -3.72
C MET A 132 -0.65 3.08 -3.53
N ALA A 133 -1.56 3.56 -2.68
CA ALA A 133 -2.88 2.98 -2.50
C ALA A 133 -3.98 4.02 -2.67
N ALA A 134 -5.06 3.63 -3.37
CA ALA A 134 -6.27 4.42 -3.57
C ALA A 134 -7.50 3.58 -3.25
N ASN A 135 -8.53 4.20 -2.66
CA ASN A 135 -9.78 3.53 -2.30
C ASN A 135 -10.82 3.56 -3.41
N ALA A 136 -10.76 4.52 -4.33
CA ALA A 136 -11.75 4.71 -5.37
C ALA A 136 -11.14 4.85 -6.77
N LYS A 137 -11.90 4.44 -7.78
CA LYS A 137 -11.61 4.71 -9.20
C LYS A 137 -12.22 6.05 -9.60
N SER A 138 -11.56 7.15 -9.31
CA SER A 138 -11.91 8.47 -9.86
C SER A 138 -11.23 8.69 -11.21
N THR A 139 -11.67 9.70 -11.98
CA THR A 139 -11.00 10.08 -13.25
C THR A 139 -9.53 10.41 -13.01
N LYS A 140 -9.21 11.10 -11.92
CA LYS A 140 -7.86 11.49 -11.54
C LYS A 140 -6.98 10.27 -11.21
N ILE A 141 -7.52 9.27 -10.53
CA ILE A 141 -6.81 8.01 -10.25
C ILE A 141 -6.56 7.22 -11.55
N LYS A 142 -7.46 7.31 -12.54
CA LYS A 142 -7.23 6.71 -13.87
C LYS A 142 -6.02 7.32 -14.58
N ASP A 143 -5.79 8.62 -14.43
CA ASP A 143 -4.64 9.29 -15.03
C ASP A 143 -3.35 8.92 -14.31
N LEU A 144 -3.34 8.87 -12.98
CA LEU A 144 -2.24 8.36 -12.19
C LEU A 144 -1.93 6.88 -12.56
N ALA A 145 -2.95 6.06 -12.76
CA ALA A 145 -2.81 4.64 -13.14
C ALA A 145 -2.09 4.44 -14.47
N LYS A 146 -2.16 5.40 -15.42
CA LYS A 146 -1.40 5.35 -16.69
C LYS A 146 0.11 5.49 -16.47
N ALA A 147 0.51 6.27 -15.46
CA ALA A 147 1.90 6.47 -15.09
C ALA A 147 2.46 5.32 -14.22
N CYS A 148 1.61 4.44 -13.68
CA CYS A 148 1.94 3.40 -12.73
C CYS A 148 1.71 1.99 -13.30
N LYS A 149 2.17 0.98 -12.58
CA LYS A 149 1.68 -0.38 -12.68
C LYS A 149 0.45 -0.52 -11.77
N ALA A 150 -0.74 -0.49 -12.34
CA ALA A 150 -1.97 -0.60 -11.57
C ALA A 150 -2.31 -2.06 -11.25
N VAL A 151 -2.75 -2.32 -10.02
CA VAL A 151 -3.21 -3.62 -9.52
C VAL A 151 -4.51 -3.40 -8.75
N GLU A 152 -5.54 -4.17 -9.11
CA GLU A 152 -6.87 -4.05 -8.52
C GLU A 152 -7.09 -5.04 -7.40
N PHE A 153 -7.65 -4.54 -6.30
CA PHE A 153 -8.10 -5.31 -5.15
C PHE A 153 -9.61 -5.39 -5.12
N SER A 154 -10.14 -6.56 -4.87
CA SER A 154 -11.56 -6.82 -4.63
C SER A 154 -11.83 -6.95 -3.13
N PRO A 155 -13.08 -6.76 -2.67
CA PRO A 155 -13.47 -7.09 -1.30
C PRO A 155 -13.09 -8.53 -0.97
N VAL A 156 -12.59 -8.77 0.24
CA VAL A 156 -12.30 -10.13 0.70
C VAL A 156 -13.61 -10.89 0.86
N PRO A 157 -13.78 -12.08 0.26
CA PRO A 157 -15.01 -12.86 0.38
C PRO A 157 -15.35 -13.17 1.85
N PRO A 158 -16.62 -13.06 2.26
CA PRO A 158 -17.04 -13.32 3.65
C PRO A 158 -16.58 -14.69 4.19
N ARG A 159 -16.60 -15.72 3.35
CA ARG A 159 -16.11 -17.05 3.73
C ARG A 159 -14.64 -17.05 4.17
N LEU A 160 -13.78 -16.32 3.48
CA LEU A 160 -12.36 -16.22 3.86
C LEU A 160 -12.18 -15.41 5.14
N LEU A 161 -12.98 -14.34 5.33
CA LEU A 161 -12.99 -13.58 6.57
C LEU A 161 -13.40 -14.43 7.76
N MET A 162 -14.42 -15.27 7.62
CA MET A 162 -14.86 -16.19 8.67
C MET A 162 -13.74 -17.18 9.04
N LEU A 163 -13.09 -17.79 8.05
CA LEU A 163 -11.97 -18.71 8.31
C LEU A 163 -10.80 -18.03 9.03
N PHE A 164 -10.51 -16.79 8.67
CA PHE A 164 -9.48 -16.01 9.33
C PHE A 164 -9.86 -15.65 10.77
N LEU A 165 -11.11 -15.24 11.00
CA LEU A 165 -11.62 -14.95 12.35
C LEU A 165 -11.61 -16.19 13.23
N ASP A 166 -12.03 -17.35 12.73
CA ASP A 166 -11.95 -18.63 13.44
C ASP A 166 -10.51 -18.95 13.86
N HIS A 167 -9.56 -18.76 12.96
CA HIS A 167 -8.14 -18.94 13.26
C HIS A 167 -7.67 -18.01 14.37
N VAL A 168 -8.04 -16.73 14.31
CA VAL A 168 -7.71 -15.73 15.36
C VAL A 168 -8.32 -16.12 16.69
N LEU A 169 -9.61 -16.48 16.73
CA LEU A 169 -10.32 -16.88 17.94
C LEU A 169 -9.69 -18.12 18.59
N GLN A 170 -9.35 -19.11 17.78
CA GLN A 170 -8.66 -20.32 18.27
C GLN A 170 -7.30 -19.98 18.87
N SER A 171 -6.52 -19.09 18.22
CA SER A 171 -5.20 -18.70 18.70
C SER A 171 -5.26 -17.85 20.00
N GLU A 172 -6.37 -17.17 20.25
CA GLU A 172 -6.62 -16.40 21.48
C GLU A 172 -7.34 -17.24 22.55
N GLY A 173 -7.65 -18.51 22.27
CA GLY A 173 -8.33 -19.39 23.21
C GLY A 173 -9.81 -19.03 23.46
N VAL A 174 -10.41 -18.22 22.59
CA VAL A 174 -11.82 -17.83 22.67
C VAL A 174 -12.69 -18.91 22.05
N LYS A 175 -13.64 -19.43 22.80
CA LYS A 175 -14.68 -20.36 22.30
C LYS A 175 -15.95 -19.58 22.08
N LEU A 176 -16.45 -19.57 20.86
CA LEU A 176 -17.79 -19.04 20.56
C LEU A 176 -18.85 -19.99 21.14
N GLY A 177 -19.88 -19.45 21.79
CA GLY A 177 -21.04 -20.20 22.24
C GLY A 177 -21.99 -20.52 21.07
N PRO A 178 -22.90 -21.51 21.23
CA PRO A 178 -23.93 -21.75 20.23
C PRO A 178 -24.89 -20.54 20.17
N GLY A 179 -24.73 -19.71 19.15
CA GLY A 179 -25.55 -18.51 18.92
C GLY A 179 -24.78 -17.17 18.88
N ASP A 180 -23.46 -17.20 18.99
CA ASP A 180 -22.59 -16.00 18.84
C ASP A 180 -22.23 -15.73 17.37
#